data_74867c618abf02d5b9bbe2ea5030ece5
#
_entry.id   74867c618abf02d5b9bbe2ea5030ece5
#
_cell.length_a   1.000
_cell.length_b   1.000
_cell.length_c   1.000
_cell.angle_alpha   90.00
_cell.angle_beta   90.00
_cell.angle_gamma   90.00
#
_symmetry.space_group_name_H-M   'P 1'
#
loop_
_entity.id
_entity.type
_entity.pdbx_description
1 polymer ?
#
loop_
_entity_poly.entity_id
_entity_poly.type
_entity_poly.pdbx_seq_one_letter_code
_entity_poly.pdbx_strand_id
1 'polypeptide(L)' 'EESLTGVGLERQLRITMENIAELIADAKLVKLRVYLKNESDYKEAERLMNTYGLNIPISYMWADVCRDELLIEIEGIAIR' A
#
# COMPACT_ATOMS: atom_id res chain seq x y z
N GLU A 1 1.54 0.87 23.06
CA GLU A 1 1.08 1.94 22.24
C GLU A 1 1.50 1.72 20.79
N GLU A 2 0.59 1.97 19.92
CA GLU A 2 0.81 1.69 18.51
C GLU A 2 0.80 2.98 17.72
N SER A 3 1.85 3.18 16.98
CA SER A 3 1.88 4.21 15.96
C SER A 3 2.49 3.56 14.73
N LEU A 4 2.44 4.26 13.61
CA LEU A 4 3.06 3.69 12.40
C LEU A 4 4.56 3.60 12.53
N THR A 5 5.15 4.44 13.36
CA THR A 5 6.57 4.33 13.67
C THR A 5 6.82 3.04 14.42
N GLY A 6 7.71 2.20 13.89
CA GLY A 6 8.01 0.94 14.52
C GLY A 6 7.02 -0.17 14.21
N VAL A 7 6.00 0.13 13.42
CA VAL A 7 5.06 -0.88 12.97
C VAL A 7 5.61 -1.52 11.71
N GLY A 8 5.48 -2.84 11.60
CA GLY A 8 6.01 -3.56 10.47
C GLY A 8 5.31 -3.23 9.17
N LEU A 9 5.96 -3.63 8.08
CA LEU A 9 5.44 -3.37 6.74
C LEU A 9 4.04 -3.94 6.55
N GLU A 10 3.81 -5.15 7.06
CA GLU A 10 2.52 -5.80 6.87
C GLU A 10 1.39 -4.99 7.45
N ARG A 11 1.59 -4.46 8.66
CA ARG A 11 0.54 -3.70 9.30
C ARG A 11 0.30 -2.38 8.60
N GLN A 12 1.37 -1.70 8.19
CA GLN A 12 1.22 -0.44 7.47
C GLN A 12 0.48 -0.65 6.15
N LEU A 13 0.83 -1.73 5.44
CA LEU A 13 0.16 -2.04 4.19
C LEU A 13 -1.32 -2.32 4.41
N ARG A 14 -1.64 -3.11 5.44
CA ARG A 14 -3.03 -3.45 5.71
C ARG A 14 -3.86 -2.24 6.07
N ILE A 15 -3.32 -1.36 6.92
CA ILE A 15 -4.04 -0.16 7.30
C ILE A 15 -4.28 0.72 6.08
N THR A 16 -3.27 0.86 5.23
CA THR A 16 -3.39 1.67 4.04
C THR A 16 -4.45 1.12 3.10
N MET A 17 -4.48 -0.20 2.93
CA MET A 17 -5.48 -0.80 2.06
C MET A 17 -6.89 -0.62 2.60
N GLU A 18 -7.05 -0.72 3.92
CA GLU A 18 -8.35 -0.49 4.51
C GLU A 18 -8.82 0.94 4.29
N ASN A 19 -7.89 1.89 4.41
CA ASN A 19 -8.24 3.29 4.17
C ASN A 19 -8.65 3.51 2.72
N ILE A 20 -7.96 2.88 1.78
CA ILE A 20 -8.30 3.01 0.37
C ILE A 20 -9.69 2.44 0.12
N ALA A 21 -10.00 1.29 0.71
CA ALA A 21 -11.31 0.68 0.52
C ALA A 21 -12.42 1.60 0.99
N GLU A 22 -12.21 2.29 2.12
CA GLU A 22 -13.21 3.23 2.60
C GLU A 22 -13.36 4.43 1.69
N LEU A 23 -12.24 4.93 1.18
CA LEU A 23 -12.28 6.15 0.37
C LEU A 23 -12.94 5.93 -0.98
N ILE A 24 -12.73 4.77 -1.59
CA ILE A 24 -13.31 4.53 -2.91
C ILE A 24 -14.79 4.17 -2.84
N ALA A 25 -15.25 3.64 -1.70
CA ALA A 25 -16.67 3.33 -1.49
C ALA A 25 -17.25 2.57 -2.69
N ASP A 26 -18.11 3.23 -3.49
CA ASP A 26 -18.77 2.60 -4.62
C ASP A 26 -17.91 2.60 -5.89
N ALA A 27 -16.79 3.29 -5.89
CA ALA A 27 -15.96 3.37 -7.07
C ALA A 27 -15.25 2.04 -7.30
N LYS A 28 -14.87 1.80 -8.55
CA LYS A 28 -14.15 0.60 -8.92
C LYS A 28 -12.67 0.88 -8.94
N LEU A 29 -11.92 0.15 -8.15
CA LEU A 29 -10.47 0.29 -8.11
C LEU A 29 -9.89 -0.33 -9.37
N VAL A 30 -9.12 0.43 -10.13
CA VAL A 30 -8.61 -0.04 -11.41
C VAL A 30 -7.10 -0.17 -11.44
N LYS A 31 -6.39 0.47 -10.51
CA LYS A 31 -4.94 0.41 -10.49
C LYS A 31 -4.42 0.81 -9.12
N LEU A 32 -3.29 0.23 -8.73
CA LEU A 32 -2.59 0.61 -7.51
C LEU A 32 -1.15 0.95 -7.83
N ARG A 33 -0.63 1.98 -7.16
CA ARG A 33 0.78 2.31 -7.16
C ARG A 33 1.30 2.17 -5.76
N VAL A 34 2.33 1.34 -5.60
CA VAL A 34 2.90 1.06 -4.28
C VAL A 34 4.28 1.69 -4.24
N TYR A 35 4.47 2.63 -3.31
CA TYR A 35 5.75 3.30 -3.14
C TYR A 35 6.42 2.74 -1.89
N LEU A 36 7.63 2.25 -2.05
CA LEU A 36 8.36 1.61 -0.97
C LEU A 36 9.57 2.47 -0.59
N LYS A 37 9.79 2.61 0.70
CA LYS A 37 10.95 3.32 1.19
C LYS A 37 12.22 2.51 1.01
N ASN A 38 12.14 1.21 1.24
CA ASN A 38 13.29 0.32 1.17
C ASN A 38 13.11 -0.68 0.04
N GLU A 39 14.14 -0.80 -0.79
CA GLU A 39 14.09 -1.75 -1.89
C GLU A 39 13.92 -3.18 -1.39
N SER A 40 14.49 -3.49 -0.23
CA SER A 40 14.41 -4.84 0.31
C SER A 40 13.00 -5.25 0.68
N ASP A 41 12.06 -4.30 0.79
CA ASP A 41 10.69 -4.61 1.15
C ASP A 41 9.83 -5.02 -0.03
N TYR A 42 10.39 -4.98 -1.24
CA TYR A 42 9.59 -5.20 -2.45
C TYR A 42 8.93 -6.59 -2.45
N LYS A 43 9.72 -7.62 -2.15
CA LYS A 43 9.19 -8.98 -2.25
C LYS A 43 8.12 -9.23 -1.21
N GLU A 44 8.32 -8.71 -0.01
CA GLU A 44 7.30 -8.88 1.01
C GLU A 44 6.04 -8.11 0.66
N ALA A 45 6.18 -6.90 0.15
CA ALA A 45 5.02 -6.11 -0.26
C ALA A 45 4.26 -6.83 -1.35
N GLU A 46 4.98 -7.39 -2.33
CA GLU A 46 4.33 -8.11 -3.42
C GLU A 46 3.57 -9.32 -2.88
N ARG A 47 4.18 -10.06 -1.96
CA ARG A 47 3.53 -11.22 -1.38
C ARG A 47 2.27 -10.82 -0.62
N LEU A 48 2.35 -9.74 0.15
CA LEU A 48 1.21 -9.28 0.92
C LEU A 48 0.09 -8.79 0.02
N MET A 49 0.44 -8.06 -1.05
CA MET A 49 -0.58 -7.58 -1.97
C MET A 49 -1.28 -8.74 -2.68
N ASN A 50 -0.53 -9.82 -2.94
CA ASN A 50 -1.14 -10.98 -3.59
C ASN A 50 -2.19 -11.64 -2.72
N THR A 51 -2.12 -11.48 -1.40
CA THR A 51 -3.12 -12.10 -0.52
C THR A 51 -4.48 -11.45 -0.65
N TYR A 52 -4.54 -10.25 -1.23
CA TYR A 52 -5.83 -9.59 -1.44
C TYR A 52 -6.57 -10.12 -2.65
N GLY A 53 -5.89 -10.86 -3.51
CA GLY A 53 -6.55 -11.42 -4.68
C GLY A 53 -7.03 -10.40 -5.68
N LEU A 54 -6.41 -9.23 -5.72
CA LEU A 54 -6.81 -8.17 -6.62
C LEU A 54 -6.42 -8.50 -8.04
N ASN A 55 -7.34 -8.31 -8.97
CA ASN A 55 -7.10 -8.59 -10.37
C ASN A 55 -6.95 -7.30 -11.15
N ILE A 56 -6.03 -6.45 -10.68
CA ILE A 56 -5.80 -5.15 -11.30
C ILE A 56 -4.29 -4.91 -11.35
N PRO A 57 -3.84 -4.01 -12.23
CA PRO A 57 -2.41 -3.70 -12.31
C PRO A 57 -1.91 -3.07 -11.01
N ILE A 58 -0.74 -3.49 -10.58
CA ILE A 58 -0.09 -2.94 -9.40
C ILE A 58 1.34 -2.61 -9.79
N SER A 59 1.72 -1.35 -9.60
CA SER A 59 3.08 -0.89 -9.88
C SER A 59 3.81 -0.71 -8.57
N TYR A 60 5.07 -1.13 -8.53
CA TYR A 60 5.92 -0.98 -7.35
C TYR A 60 7.06 -0.04 -7.69
N MET A 61 7.28 0.94 -6.82
CA MET A 61 8.29 1.96 -7.07
C MET A 61 9.01 2.29 -5.78
N TRP A 62 10.25 2.74 -5.91
CA TRP A 62 11.00 3.25 -4.78
C TRP A 62 10.93 4.76 -4.79
N ALA A 63 10.67 5.34 -3.63
CA ALA A 63 10.56 6.78 -3.53
C ALA A 63 10.84 7.19 -2.10
N ASP A 64 11.30 8.42 -1.94
CA ASP A 64 11.40 9.02 -0.63
C ASP A 64 9.99 9.35 -0.16
N VAL A 65 9.50 8.58 0.80
CA VAL A 65 8.21 8.91 1.36
C VAL A 65 8.38 10.09 2.31
N CYS A 66 7.31 10.82 2.50
CA CYS A 66 7.38 12.09 3.22
C CYS A 66 7.73 11.93 4.68
N ARG A 67 7.47 10.78 5.26
CA ARG A 67 7.69 10.57 6.68
C ARG A 67 8.66 9.42 6.88
N ASP A 68 9.61 9.62 7.79
CA ASP A 68 10.61 8.60 8.05
C ASP A 68 10.00 7.34 8.62
N GLU A 69 8.91 7.46 9.35
CA GLU A 69 8.31 6.30 9.99
C GLU A 69 7.50 5.44 9.03
N LEU A 70 7.23 5.92 7.82
CA LEU A 70 6.45 5.14 6.87
C LEU A 70 7.36 4.30 6.00
N LEU A 71 7.02 3.03 5.87
CA LEU A 71 7.75 2.10 5.00
C LEU A 71 7.09 1.96 3.64
N ILE A 72 5.83 2.34 3.53
CA ILE A 72 5.07 2.09 2.33
C ILE A 72 3.99 3.15 2.18
N GLU A 73 3.75 3.56 0.93
CA GLU A 73 2.61 4.40 0.57
C GLU A 73 1.92 3.75 -0.61
N ILE A 74 0.59 3.81 -0.62
CA ILE A 74 -0.18 3.19 -1.70
C ILE A 74 -1.14 4.22 -2.25
N GLU A 75 -1.11 4.40 -3.57
CA GLU A 75 -2.02 5.27 -4.26
C GLU A 75 -3.01 4.43 -5.05
N GLY A 76 -4.30 4.63 -4.80
CA GLY A 76 -5.33 3.90 -5.51
C GLY A 76 -5.96 4.78 -6.57
N ILE A 77 -6.18 4.22 -7.75
CA ILE A 77 -6.85 4.90 -8.85
C ILE A 77 -8.16 4.17 -9.07
N ALA A 78 -9.26 4.90 -8.97
CA ALA A 78 -10.58 4.31 -9.07
C ALA A 78 -11.46 5.13 -9.99
N ILE A 79 -12.45 4.46 -10.58
CA ILE A 79 -13.44 5.14 -11.42
C ILE A 79 -14.83 4.76 -10.91
N ARG A 80 -15.76 5.63 -11.19
CA ARG A 80 -17.15 5.40 -10.82
C ARG A 80 -17.96 4.91 -11.99
#